data_5726288717d2d243177481b24522a915
#
_entry.id   5726288717d2d243177481b24522a915
#
_cell.length_a   1.000
_cell.length_b   1.000
_cell.length_c   1.000
_cell.angle_alpha   90.00
_cell.angle_beta   90.00
_cell.angle_gamma   90.00
#
_symmetry.space_group_name_H-M   'P 1'
#
loop_
_entity.id
_entity.type
_entity.pdbx_description
1 polymer ?
#
loop_
_entity_poly.entity_id
_entity_poly.type
_entity_poly.pdbx_seq_one_letter_code
_entity_poly.pdbx_strand_id
1 'polypeptide(L)'
;SMRGVVACDSRFSEFGAYQQRMIEAISRQWNLLASKYDLGTAVGTIVQIEFYLDSSGALSRFKVVFSNSTNTGSGLCEQSILTTAPYGEWTQEMVNTFGNQDQSVKITFHYR
;
A
#
# COMPACT_ATOMS: atom_id res chain seq x y z
N SER A 1 1.86 13.39 13.28
CA SER A 1 2.80 12.34 13.68
C SER A 1 2.48 11.04 12.96
N MET A 2 3.50 10.26 12.69
CA MET A 2 3.37 8.99 11.99
C MET A 2 2.92 7.90 12.95
N ARG A 3 1.95 7.08 12.49
CA ARG A 3 1.45 5.92 13.26
C ARG A 3 2.36 4.72 13.14
N GLY A 4 3.35 4.77 12.28
CA GLY A 4 4.30 3.69 12.09
C GLY A 4 5.01 3.81 10.75
N VAL A 5 5.36 2.67 10.18
CA VAL A 5 6.13 2.58 8.95
C VAL A 5 5.36 1.78 7.92
N VAL A 6 5.40 2.26 6.67
CA VAL A 6 4.86 1.55 5.51
C VAL A 6 6.06 1.14 4.64
N ALA A 7 6.20 -0.16 4.42
CA ALA A 7 7.24 -0.72 3.56
C ALA A 7 6.61 -1.34 2.30
N CYS A 8 7.32 -1.23 1.18
CA CYS A 8 6.84 -1.76 -0.10
C CYS A 8 7.85 -2.71 -0.70
N ASP A 9 7.36 -3.86 -1.16
CA ASP A 9 8.15 -4.83 -1.93
C ASP A 9 7.48 -4.99 -3.29
N SER A 10 8.16 -4.57 -4.34
CA SER A 10 7.68 -4.69 -5.72
C SER A 10 8.79 -4.40 -6.72
N ARG A 11 8.55 -4.74 -7.99
CA ARG A 11 9.46 -4.38 -9.08
C ARG A 11 9.40 -2.88 -9.42
N PHE A 12 8.44 -2.15 -8.88
CA PHE A 12 8.36 -0.69 -9.05
C PHE A 12 9.52 0.04 -8.36
N SER A 13 10.31 -0.66 -7.53
CA SER A 13 11.54 -0.09 -6.96
C SER A 13 12.53 0.37 -8.03
N GLU A 14 12.47 -0.22 -9.24
CA GLU A 14 13.27 0.21 -10.39
C GLU A 14 12.80 1.56 -10.96
N PHE A 15 11.60 2.00 -10.57
CA PHE A 15 10.96 3.24 -11.01
C PHE A 15 10.60 4.07 -9.76
N GLY A 16 11.66 4.56 -9.10
CA GLY A 16 11.56 5.15 -7.76
C GLY A 16 10.49 6.23 -7.61
N ALA A 17 10.35 7.10 -8.59
CA ALA A 17 9.36 8.18 -8.50
C ALA A 17 7.92 7.64 -8.48
N TYR A 18 7.63 6.60 -9.27
CA TYR A 18 6.31 5.98 -9.29
C TYR A 18 6.01 5.29 -7.95
N GLN A 19 6.95 4.47 -7.49
CA GLN A 19 6.78 3.77 -6.22
C GLN A 19 6.64 4.75 -5.06
N GLN A 20 7.43 5.81 -5.05
CA GLN A 20 7.39 6.78 -3.97
C GLN A 20 6.04 7.50 -3.90
N ARG A 21 5.47 7.91 -5.03
CA ARG A 21 4.14 8.54 -5.06
C ARG A 21 3.07 7.61 -4.50
N MET A 22 3.14 6.32 -4.87
CA MET A 22 2.21 5.31 -4.35
C MET A 22 2.33 5.18 -2.83
N ILE A 23 3.55 5.01 -2.33
CA ILE A 23 3.81 4.84 -0.90
C ILE A 23 3.40 6.09 -0.12
N GLU A 24 3.69 7.27 -0.64
CA GLU A 24 3.30 8.53 0.01
C GLU A 24 1.79 8.68 0.10
N ALA A 25 1.07 8.32 -0.97
CA ALA A 25 -0.39 8.38 -0.97
C ALA A 25 -0.98 7.43 0.06
N ILE A 26 -0.50 6.18 0.10
CA ILE A 26 -0.95 5.18 1.05
C ILE A 26 -0.62 5.61 2.49
N SER A 27 0.60 6.06 2.75
CA SER A 27 1.04 6.47 4.08
C SER A 27 0.24 7.67 4.59
N ARG A 28 0.01 8.65 3.73
CA ARG A 28 -0.76 9.84 4.10
C ARG A 28 -2.19 9.47 4.46
N GLN A 29 -2.82 8.64 3.66
CA GLN A 29 -4.19 8.20 3.90
C GLN A 29 -4.29 7.37 5.18
N TRP A 30 -3.34 6.47 5.39
CA TRP A 30 -3.27 5.63 6.58
C TRP A 30 -3.15 6.49 7.85
N ASN A 31 -2.24 7.46 7.86
CA ASN A 31 -2.07 8.35 9.00
C ASN A 31 -3.32 9.20 9.25
N LEU A 32 -3.98 9.66 8.18
CA LEU A 32 -5.21 10.42 8.28
C LEU A 32 -6.33 9.59 8.91
N LEU A 33 -6.53 8.38 8.43
CA LEU A 33 -7.55 7.46 8.97
C LEU A 33 -7.24 7.08 10.41
N ALA A 34 -5.98 6.73 10.69
CA ALA A 34 -5.55 6.31 12.03
C ALA A 34 -5.71 7.42 13.07
N SER A 35 -5.64 8.68 12.67
CA SER A 35 -5.82 9.80 13.59
C SER A 35 -7.24 9.90 14.16
N LYS A 36 -8.21 9.21 13.55
CA LYS A 36 -9.61 9.26 13.95
C LYS A 36 -10.02 8.15 14.91
N TYR A 37 -9.10 7.26 15.25
CA TYR A 37 -9.39 6.06 16.04
C TYR A 37 -8.38 5.91 17.17
N ASP A 38 -8.82 5.24 18.24
CA ASP A 38 -7.92 4.79 19.29
C ASP A 38 -7.30 3.46 18.84
N LEU A 39 -6.02 3.48 18.53
CA LEU A 39 -5.27 2.32 18.05
C LEU A 39 -4.24 1.83 19.05
N GLY A 40 -4.42 2.14 20.35
CA GLY A 40 -3.48 1.72 21.39
C GLY A 40 -3.20 0.23 21.40
N THR A 41 -4.23 -0.58 21.15
CA THR A 41 -4.10 -2.06 21.10
C THR A 41 -3.49 -2.56 19.79
N ALA A 42 -3.37 -1.71 18.78
CA ALA A 42 -2.73 -2.07 17.52
C ALA A 42 -1.22 -1.83 17.53
N VAL A 43 -0.69 -1.10 18.52
CA VAL A 43 0.74 -0.79 18.60
C VAL A 43 1.56 -2.08 18.63
N GLY A 44 2.60 -2.14 17.79
CA GLY A 44 3.46 -3.31 17.67
C GLY A 44 2.97 -4.37 16.70
N THR A 45 1.77 -4.19 16.12
CA THR A 45 1.22 -5.16 15.18
C THR A 45 1.63 -4.88 13.73
N ILE A 46 1.48 -5.91 12.89
CA ILE A 46 1.86 -5.88 11.49
C ILE A 46 0.67 -6.31 10.64
N VAL A 47 0.45 -5.60 9.51
CA VAL A 47 -0.52 -5.99 8.49
C VAL A 47 0.20 -6.02 7.15
N GLN A 48 0.10 -7.15 6.44
CA GLN A 48 0.68 -7.30 5.10
C GLN A 48 -0.44 -7.52 4.09
N ILE A 49 -0.42 -6.72 3.03
CA ILE A 49 -1.44 -6.75 1.98
C ILE A 49 -0.75 -6.88 0.63
N GLU A 50 -1.28 -7.75 -0.20
CA GLU A 50 -0.79 -7.95 -1.56
C GLU A 50 -1.87 -7.59 -2.57
N PHE A 51 -1.47 -6.96 -3.65
CA PHE A 51 -2.36 -6.64 -4.77
C PHE A 51 -1.55 -6.55 -6.06
N TYR A 52 -2.25 -6.42 -7.18
CA TYR A 52 -1.63 -6.25 -8.48
C TYR A 52 -2.03 -4.91 -9.07
N LEU A 53 -1.11 -4.27 -9.80
CA LEU A 53 -1.38 -3.06 -10.56
C LEU A 53 -1.20 -3.35 -12.04
N ASP A 54 -2.13 -2.85 -12.84
CA ASP A 54 -2.01 -2.84 -14.30
C ASP A 54 -1.36 -1.53 -14.78
N SER A 55 -1.18 -1.39 -16.09
CA SER A 55 -0.52 -0.23 -16.68
C SER A 55 -1.26 1.09 -16.49
N SER A 56 -2.53 1.06 -16.13
CA SER A 56 -3.29 2.26 -15.78
C SER A 56 -3.14 2.62 -14.29
N GLY A 57 -2.44 1.80 -13.53
CA GLY A 57 -2.32 1.95 -12.08
C GLY A 57 -3.53 1.44 -11.32
N ALA A 58 -4.43 0.72 -12.00
CA ALA A 58 -5.61 0.16 -11.37
C ALA A 58 -5.27 -1.11 -10.60
N LEU A 59 -5.91 -1.26 -9.46
CA LEU A 59 -5.66 -2.33 -8.50
C LEU A 59 -6.56 -3.52 -8.76
N SER A 60 -6.02 -4.74 -8.62
CA SER A 60 -6.76 -5.98 -8.69
C SER A 60 -6.16 -7.02 -7.73
N ARG A 61 -6.88 -8.12 -7.54
CA ARG A 61 -6.42 -9.27 -6.74
C ARG A 61 -5.92 -8.87 -5.35
N PHE A 62 -6.67 -8.01 -4.70
CA PHE A 62 -6.36 -7.47 -3.37
C PHE A 62 -6.62 -8.52 -2.30
N LYS A 63 -5.65 -8.74 -1.40
CA LYS A 63 -5.84 -9.63 -0.26
C LYS A 63 -4.92 -9.29 0.90
N VAL A 64 -5.40 -9.50 2.11
CA VAL A 64 -4.56 -9.47 3.31
C VAL A 64 -3.86 -10.84 3.40
N VAL A 65 -2.53 -10.82 3.32
CA VAL A 65 -1.74 -12.07 3.37
C VAL A 65 -1.28 -12.41 4.78
N PHE A 66 -1.20 -11.41 5.66
CA PHE A 66 -0.88 -11.61 7.07
C PHE A 66 -1.39 -10.43 7.89
N SER A 67 -1.94 -10.71 9.06
CA SER A 67 -2.24 -9.68 10.05
C SER A 67 -2.26 -10.29 11.45
N ASN A 68 -1.54 -9.67 12.37
CA ASN A 68 -1.69 -9.91 13.80
C ASN A 68 -2.30 -8.71 14.51
N SER A 69 -2.88 -7.78 13.75
CA SER A 69 -3.48 -6.57 14.27
C SER A 69 -4.95 -6.78 14.68
N THR A 70 -5.54 -5.73 15.25
CA THR A 70 -6.97 -5.70 15.53
C THR A 70 -7.76 -5.58 14.22
N ASN A 71 -9.06 -5.87 14.27
CA ASN A 71 -9.94 -5.68 13.12
C ASN A 71 -9.91 -4.23 12.62
N THR A 72 -9.94 -3.27 13.53
CA THR A 72 -9.83 -1.85 13.18
C THR A 72 -8.47 -1.56 12.55
N GLY A 73 -7.39 -2.03 13.18
CA GLY A 73 -6.03 -1.82 12.66
C GLY A 73 -5.86 -2.37 11.25
N SER A 74 -6.30 -3.60 11.00
CA SER A 74 -6.27 -4.21 9.67
C SER A 74 -7.14 -3.46 8.67
N GLY A 75 -8.36 -3.10 9.08
CA GLY A 75 -9.32 -2.40 8.21
C GLY A 75 -8.82 -1.05 7.73
N LEU A 76 -8.14 -0.30 8.59
CA LEU A 76 -7.56 1.00 8.20
C LEU A 76 -6.44 0.82 7.16
N CYS A 77 -5.64 -0.22 7.28
CA CYS A 77 -4.61 -0.54 6.30
C CYS A 77 -5.24 -0.86 4.94
N GLU A 78 -6.29 -1.69 4.93
CA GLU A 78 -7.02 -2.02 3.70
C GLU A 78 -7.60 -0.76 3.05
N GLN A 79 -8.28 0.07 3.83
CA GLN A 79 -8.88 1.29 3.33
C GLN A 79 -7.85 2.28 2.80
N SER A 80 -6.69 2.38 3.41
CA SER A 80 -5.64 3.29 2.96
C SER A 80 -5.13 2.95 1.56
N ILE A 81 -5.17 1.67 1.18
CA ILE A 81 -4.82 1.23 -0.17
C ILE A 81 -5.99 1.41 -1.12
N LEU A 82 -7.18 0.91 -0.74
CA LEU A 82 -8.34 0.91 -1.63
C LEU A 82 -8.82 2.31 -1.99
N THR A 83 -8.70 3.27 -1.07
CA THR A 83 -9.18 4.63 -1.30
C THR A 83 -8.18 5.52 -2.04
N THR A 84 -6.93 5.10 -2.16
CA THR A 84 -5.90 5.86 -2.89
C THR A 84 -5.67 5.36 -4.31
N ALA A 85 -6.07 4.13 -4.62
CA ALA A 85 -5.99 3.61 -5.99
C ALA A 85 -7.02 4.32 -6.89
N PRO A 86 -6.76 4.46 -8.20
CA PRO A 86 -5.56 4.04 -8.93
C PRO A 86 -4.36 4.95 -8.66
N TYR A 87 -3.14 4.41 -8.89
CA TYR A 87 -1.90 5.12 -8.56
C TYR A 87 -1.27 5.85 -9.77
N GLY A 88 -1.98 5.91 -10.86
CA GLY A 88 -1.55 6.61 -12.06
C GLY A 88 -0.98 5.68 -13.12
N GLU A 89 -1.05 6.13 -14.37
CA GLU A 89 -0.53 5.38 -15.49
C GLU A 89 0.97 5.14 -15.36
N TRP A 90 1.41 3.97 -15.80
CA TRP A 90 2.83 3.67 -15.91
C TRP A 90 3.48 4.59 -16.95
N THR A 91 4.74 4.91 -16.74
CA THR A 91 5.54 5.59 -17.74
C THR A 91 5.81 4.66 -18.93
N GLN A 92 6.22 5.24 -20.07
CA GLN A 92 6.59 4.43 -21.24
C GLN A 92 7.72 3.45 -20.91
N GLU A 93 8.65 3.87 -20.07
CA GLU A 93 9.75 3.03 -19.62
C GLU A 93 9.26 1.79 -18.85
N MET A 94 8.28 1.99 -17.98
CA MET A 94 7.66 0.90 -17.22
C MET A 94 6.92 -0.06 -18.16
N VAL A 95 6.18 0.45 -19.13
CA VAL A 95 5.49 -0.36 -20.13
C VAL A 95 6.51 -1.16 -20.97
N ASN A 96 7.61 -0.56 -21.32
CA ASN A 96 8.68 -1.23 -22.06
C ASN A 96 9.30 -2.37 -21.25
N THR A 97 9.41 -2.20 -19.94
CA THR A 97 10.00 -3.19 -19.04
C THR A 97 9.02 -4.32 -18.71
N PHE A 98 7.78 -3.98 -18.39
CA PHE A 98 6.80 -4.95 -17.89
C PHE A 98 5.87 -5.50 -18.99
N GLY A 99 5.81 -4.85 -20.15
CA GLY A 99 4.83 -5.18 -21.18
C GLY A 99 3.41 -4.89 -20.68
N ASN A 100 2.49 -5.79 -20.99
CA ASN A 100 1.10 -5.68 -20.54
C ASN A 100 0.83 -6.54 -19.29
N GLN A 101 1.88 -6.96 -18.58
CA GLN A 101 1.71 -7.83 -17.42
C GLN A 101 1.54 -7.02 -16.15
N ASP A 102 0.49 -7.33 -15.41
CA ASP A 102 0.26 -6.74 -14.10
C ASP A 102 1.43 -7.09 -13.18
N GLN A 103 1.77 -6.17 -12.28
CA GLN A 103 2.86 -6.35 -11.33
C GLN A 103 2.32 -6.46 -9.92
N SER A 104 2.83 -7.42 -9.16
CA SER A 104 2.44 -7.59 -7.78
C SER A 104 3.15 -6.59 -6.88
N VAL A 105 2.42 -6.16 -5.86
CA VAL A 105 2.91 -5.24 -4.83
C VAL A 105 2.54 -5.83 -3.47
N LYS A 106 3.50 -5.85 -2.54
CA LYS A 106 3.22 -6.20 -1.15
C LYS A 106 3.53 -4.99 -0.27
N ILE A 107 2.53 -4.55 0.47
CA ILE A 107 2.67 -3.44 1.42
C ILE A 107 2.63 -4.02 2.82
N THR A 108 3.60 -3.65 3.64
CA THR A 108 3.67 -4.03 5.05
C THR A 108 3.50 -2.78 5.91
N PHE A 109 2.48 -2.80 6.75
CA PHE A 109 2.20 -1.74 7.70
C PHE A 109 2.68 -2.17 9.08
N HIS A 110 3.47 -1.33 9.72
CA HIS A 110 3.98 -1.53 11.07
C HIS A 110 3.40 -0.44 11.97
N TYR A 111 2.47 -0.80 12.84
CA TYR A 111 1.96 0.16 13.84
C TYR A 111 3.00 0.35 14.94
N ARG A 112 3.29 1.59 15.24
CA ARG A 112 4.23 1.96 16.30
C ARG A 112 3.61 2.86 17.35
#